data_bfc791070d446a13ec993dd12a3c278b
#
_entry.id   bfc791070d446a13ec993dd12a3c278b
#
_cell.length_a   1.000
_cell.length_b   1.000
_cell.length_c   1.000
_cell.angle_alpha   90.00
_cell.angle_beta   90.00
_cell.angle_gamma   90.00
#
_symmetry.space_group_name_H-M   'P 1'
#
loop_
_entity.id
_entity.type
_entity.pdbx_description
1 polymer ?
#
loop_
_entity_poly.entity_id
_entity_poly.type
_entity_poly.pdbx_seq_one_letter_code
_entity_poly.pdbx_strand_id
1 'polypeptide(L)'
;MSSEAKVFKLHMGPAPCAVDLGDGSERGEYVCQDYILDKLGRPHRSINLMYCYYPLDEGWPTRASKLKTDKDVSFQWDYAYDDYFPYTGGIGGNTDGEPFISMKDVRRHGQDVTLTLTIDCAVPDEHLIQIARELKPFGRLLLRINHEATGNWFAFNKRYTYQQVADFYVRFHNIIKQEAAHIKTILCIGGEAVPGAKEMPYEKEFREAVRAADIWSGDYYLALNWGWPFTVAERGGKSHRRYDVRERFEINRFTYERFCALNDGVPKPLVISELNADGDVTGPFEQAEMVKEFYYMFRDEKADWMTGITMYQFRDRGRLGLELEDPNCPENGIKQPLFDAYXEIINDPWFYPTMETGEAVELPVKLRWGGFEDADGLAIPVRLERSPVFCEVTFDEENLNAVFEFNGKWFYKGPGVKTIDLMPAFYERPIRGGQELMFRMFAPPADGMNDPSQGEDWEINYYRKINRLPKFRIRYEPTELRV
;
A
#
# COMPACT_ATOMS: atom_id res chain seq x y z
N MET A 1 19.42 9.10 43.60
CA MET A 1 19.40 7.96 42.66
C MET A 1 18.55 8.36 41.48
N SER A 2 19.15 8.52 40.29
CA SER A 2 18.39 8.84 39.11
C SER A 2 17.57 7.58 38.78
N SER A 3 16.27 7.69 38.72
CA SER A 3 15.45 6.59 38.24
C SER A 3 15.78 6.42 36.77
N GLU A 4 16.29 5.27 36.41
CA GLU A 4 16.49 4.96 34.99
C GLU A 4 15.14 5.04 34.28
N ALA A 5 15.13 5.72 33.14
CA ALA A 5 13.90 5.82 32.35
C ALA A 5 13.47 4.42 31.95
N LYS A 6 12.22 4.07 32.26
CA LYS A 6 11.66 2.78 31.86
C LYS A 6 11.29 2.81 30.38
N VAL A 7 11.56 1.73 29.70
CA VAL A 7 11.13 1.51 28.33
C VAL A 7 10.26 0.26 28.31
N PHE A 8 9.27 0.24 27.42
CA PHE A 8 8.27 -0.81 27.41
C PHE A 8 8.26 -1.52 26.07
N LYS A 9 7.92 -2.80 26.11
CA LYS A 9 7.64 -3.53 24.88
C LYS A 9 6.42 -2.92 24.22
N LEU A 10 6.41 -3.00 22.90
CA LEU A 10 5.33 -2.46 22.09
C LEU A 10 5.00 -3.48 21.01
N HIS A 11 3.72 -3.70 20.75
CA HIS A 11 3.30 -4.55 19.64
C HIS A 11 2.35 -3.79 18.75
N MET A 12 2.64 -3.79 17.44
CA MET A 12 1.74 -3.21 16.45
C MET A 12 0.99 -4.35 15.78
N GLY A 13 -0.33 -4.25 15.80
CA GLY A 13 -1.21 -5.25 15.22
C GLY A 13 -2.16 -4.64 14.20
N PRO A 14 -2.97 -5.48 13.57
CA PRO A 14 -3.80 -5.05 12.45
C PRO A 14 -4.91 -4.09 12.84
N ALA A 15 -5.20 -3.16 11.93
CA ALA A 15 -6.40 -2.35 11.98
C ALA A 15 -7.62 -3.24 11.67
N PRO A 16 -8.83 -2.85 12.10
CA PRO A 16 -10.02 -3.56 11.63
C PRO A 16 -10.13 -3.60 10.11
N CYS A 17 -9.72 -2.51 9.43
CA CYS A 17 -9.60 -2.48 7.98
C CYS A 17 -8.32 -1.71 7.65
N ALA A 18 -7.38 -2.38 7.01
CA ALA A 18 -6.09 -1.77 6.71
C ALA A 18 -6.23 -0.75 5.58
N VAL A 19 -5.29 0.21 5.54
CA VAL A 19 -5.21 1.13 4.41
C VAL A 19 -3.99 0.80 3.57
N ASP A 20 -4.20 0.73 2.27
CA ASP A 20 -3.17 0.52 1.27
C ASP A 20 -3.25 1.65 0.26
N LEU A 21 -2.16 1.88 -0.47
CA LEU A 21 -2.10 3.04 -1.35
C LEU A 21 -1.34 2.70 -2.62
N GLY A 22 -1.87 3.11 -3.78
CA GLY A 22 -1.12 3.13 -5.01
C GLY A 22 -0.29 4.40 -5.06
N ASP A 23 0.96 4.31 -5.47
CA ASP A 23 1.86 5.45 -5.38
C ASP A 23 1.85 6.36 -6.62
N GLY A 24 1.35 5.85 -7.75
CA GLY A 24 1.34 6.59 -9.01
C GLY A 24 2.39 6.13 -10.00
N SER A 25 3.24 5.19 -9.62
CA SER A 25 4.37 4.79 -10.46
C SER A 25 3.96 4.11 -11.75
N GLU A 26 2.76 3.55 -11.80
CA GLU A 26 2.32 2.83 -13.00
C GLU A 26 2.35 3.72 -14.24
N ARG A 27 2.24 5.02 -14.07
CA ARG A 27 2.23 5.96 -15.18
C ARG A 27 3.49 6.80 -15.25
N GLY A 28 4.57 6.32 -14.66
CA GLY A 28 5.83 7.05 -14.65
C GLY A 28 5.88 8.18 -13.64
N GLU A 29 4.96 8.20 -12.72
CA GLU A 29 4.82 9.28 -11.75
C GLU A 29 5.27 8.83 -10.36
N TYR A 30 6.29 7.98 -10.29
CA TYR A 30 6.72 7.45 -8.99
C TYR A 30 6.94 8.58 -7.99
N VAL A 31 6.35 8.42 -6.83
CA VAL A 31 6.52 9.35 -5.72
C VAL A 31 7.19 8.58 -4.59
N CYS A 32 8.36 9.07 -4.17
CA CYS A 32 9.14 8.32 -3.17
C CYS A 32 8.45 8.32 -1.80
N GLN A 33 8.81 7.32 -1.01
CA GLN A 33 8.12 7.10 0.26
C GLN A 33 8.42 8.17 1.29
N ASP A 34 9.57 8.83 1.21
CA ASP A 34 9.85 9.99 2.07
C ASP A 34 8.80 11.08 1.89
N TYR A 35 8.48 11.37 0.62
CA TYR A 35 7.51 12.41 0.29
C TYR A 35 6.11 12.00 0.78
N ILE A 36 5.70 10.78 0.46
CA ILE A 36 4.35 10.32 0.83
C ILE A 36 4.17 10.31 2.35
N LEU A 37 5.18 9.80 3.07
CA LEU A 37 5.10 9.76 4.53
C LEU A 37 5.04 11.16 5.13
N ASP A 38 5.88 12.06 4.61
CA ASP A 38 5.87 13.45 5.11
C ASP A 38 4.51 14.10 4.90
N LYS A 39 3.90 13.89 3.72
CA LYS A 39 2.63 14.53 3.39
C LYS A 39 1.45 13.91 4.12
N LEU A 40 1.38 12.60 4.23
CA LEU A 40 0.23 11.93 4.85
C LEU A 40 0.40 11.70 6.35
N GLY A 41 1.63 11.73 6.86
CA GLY A 41 1.88 11.66 8.29
C GLY A 41 1.83 10.27 8.90
N ARG A 42 1.60 9.21 8.10
CA ARG A 42 1.63 7.84 8.60
C ARG A 42 1.92 6.86 7.46
N PRO A 43 2.51 5.71 7.78
CA PRO A 43 2.67 4.66 6.76
C PRO A 43 1.34 3.98 6.46
N HIS A 44 1.32 3.25 5.35
CA HIS A 44 0.22 2.38 4.96
C HIS A 44 0.59 0.94 5.26
N ARG A 45 -0.42 0.06 5.32
CA ARG A 45 -0.10 -1.35 5.45
C ARG A 45 0.72 -1.81 4.26
N SER A 46 0.31 -1.43 3.04
CA SER A 46 1.12 -1.76 1.87
C SER A 46 1.02 -0.65 0.84
N ILE A 47 2.02 -0.63 -0.04
CA ILE A 47 2.03 0.23 -1.22
C ILE A 47 1.92 -0.69 -2.44
N ASN A 48 0.97 -0.37 -3.32
CA ASN A 48 0.73 -1.15 -4.53
C ASN A 48 1.60 -0.60 -5.66
N LEU A 49 2.43 -1.47 -6.21
CA LEU A 49 3.31 -1.18 -7.35
C LEU A 49 2.83 -2.03 -8.52
N MET A 50 2.70 -1.43 -9.70
CA MET A 50 2.07 -2.09 -10.84
C MET A 50 3.07 -2.20 -12.00
N TYR A 51 3.34 -3.43 -12.42
CA TYR A 51 4.34 -3.74 -13.45
C TYR A 51 3.79 -4.81 -14.40
N CYS A 52 4.43 -4.96 -15.55
CA CYS A 52 4.03 -5.96 -16.54
C CYS A 52 5.19 -6.87 -16.88
N TYR A 53 4.88 -8.08 -17.39
CA TYR A 53 5.91 -9.06 -17.72
C TYR A 53 5.46 -9.88 -18.96
N TYR A 54 6.02 -9.52 -20.11
CA TYR A 54 5.70 -10.15 -21.39
C TYR A 54 6.99 -10.54 -22.12
N PRO A 55 7.78 -11.43 -21.49
CA PRO A 55 9.14 -11.71 -22.01
C PRO A 55 9.17 -12.45 -23.34
N LEU A 56 8.05 -13.05 -23.74
CA LEU A 56 8.00 -13.77 -25.01
C LEU A 56 7.79 -12.85 -26.21
N ASP A 57 7.44 -11.57 -25.95
CA ASP A 57 7.16 -10.65 -27.02
C ASP A 57 8.46 -10.09 -27.59
N GLU A 58 8.46 -9.90 -28.91
CA GLU A 58 9.59 -9.25 -29.57
C GLU A 58 9.77 -7.83 -29.04
N GLY A 59 10.99 -7.51 -28.66
CA GLY A 59 11.31 -6.16 -28.18
C GLY A 59 11.15 -5.97 -26.68
N TRP A 60 10.76 -7.01 -25.98
CA TRP A 60 10.68 -6.93 -24.51
C TRP A 60 12.09 -6.87 -23.91
N PRO A 61 12.33 -6.07 -22.85
CA PRO A 61 11.39 -5.16 -22.17
C PRO A 61 11.44 -3.72 -22.70
N THR A 62 12.29 -3.44 -23.67
CA THR A 62 12.51 -2.09 -24.19
C THR A 62 11.22 -1.49 -24.75
N ARG A 63 10.43 -2.31 -25.40
CA ARG A 63 9.17 -1.86 -25.98
C ARG A 63 8.22 -1.32 -24.91
N ALA A 64 8.12 -2.01 -23.78
CA ALA A 64 7.26 -1.58 -22.68
C ALA A 64 7.76 -0.27 -22.07
N SER A 65 9.07 -0.19 -21.83
CA SER A 65 9.65 1.02 -21.28
C SER A 65 9.44 2.22 -22.21
N LYS A 66 9.59 1.98 -23.50
CA LYS A 66 9.41 3.03 -24.48
C LYS A 66 7.97 3.54 -24.50
N LEU A 67 7.01 2.62 -24.46
CA LEU A 67 5.62 3.00 -24.43
C LEU A 67 5.29 3.81 -23.17
N LYS A 68 5.86 3.43 -22.06
CA LYS A 68 5.60 4.11 -20.79
C LYS A 68 6.12 5.56 -20.80
N THR A 69 7.23 5.79 -21.45
CA THR A 69 7.82 7.13 -21.46
C THR A 69 7.27 8.03 -22.58
N ASP A 70 6.55 7.48 -23.52
CA ASP A 70 5.99 8.25 -24.64
C ASP A 70 4.55 8.63 -24.31
N LYS A 71 4.36 9.89 -23.89
CA LYS A 71 3.05 10.36 -23.45
C LYS A 71 2.00 10.32 -24.56
N ASP A 72 2.44 10.43 -25.81
CA ASP A 72 1.49 10.43 -26.91
C ASP A 72 0.89 9.05 -27.17
N VAL A 73 1.60 8.00 -26.79
CA VAL A 73 1.14 6.63 -27.03
C VAL A 73 0.66 5.92 -25.76
N SER A 74 0.97 6.47 -24.59
CA SER A 74 0.71 5.77 -23.33
C SER A 74 -0.77 5.58 -23.05
N PHE A 75 -1.65 6.21 -23.79
CA PHE A 75 -3.07 6.17 -23.52
C PHE A 75 -3.87 5.35 -24.52
N GLN A 76 -3.19 4.55 -25.33
CA GLN A 76 -3.92 3.75 -26.33
C GLN A 76 -4.17 2.35 -25.79
N TRP A 77 -5.44 2.01 -25.69
CA TRP A 77 -5.87 0.74 -25.12
C TRP A 77 -5.44 -0.48 -25.91
N ASP A 78 -4.97 -0.27 -27.14
CA ASP A 78 -4.54 -1.38 -27.98
C ASP A 78 -3.09 -1.79 -27.77
N TYR A 79 -2.39 -1.13 -26.85
CA TYR A 79 -1.00 -1.48 -26.58
C TYR A 79 -0.90 -2.78 -25.83
N ALA A 80 0.19 -3.50 -26.12
CA ALA A 80 0.36 -4.83 -25.60
C ALA A 80 0.58 -4.88 -24.09
N TYR A 81 1.12 -3.81 -23.51
CA TYR A 81 1.60 -3.87 -22.13
C TYR A 81 0.83 -2.99 -21.16
N ASP A 82 -0.31 -2.50 -21.57
CA ASP A 82 -1.25 -1.92 -20.61
C ASP A 82 -0.72 -0.70 -19.86
N ASP A 83 0.22 0.02 -20.43
CA ASP A 83 0.80 1.23 -19.83
C ASP A 83 1.73 1.01 -18.64
N TYR A 84 2.02 -0.20 -18.25
CA TYR A 84 2.83 -0.42 -17.06
C TYR A 84 4.32 -0.56 -17.41
N PHE A 85 5.18 -0.20 -16.44
CA PHE A 85 6.61 -0.44 -16.58
C PHE A 85 6.92 -1.93 -16.57
N PRO A 86 7.98 -2.34 -17.23
CA PRO A 86 8.33 -3.76 -17.26
C PRO A 86 8.96 -4.21 -15.93
N TYR A 87 8.59 -5.42 -15.53
CA TYR A 87 9.28 -6.14 -14.47
C TYR A 87 10.60 -6.62 -15.05
N THR A 88 11.72 -6.08 -14.55
CA THR A 88 13.01 -6.33 -15.20
C THR A 88 13.70 -7.60 -14.73
N GLY A 89 13.11 -8.34 -13.80
CA GLY A 89 13.63 -9.65 -13.42
C GLY A 89 13.21 -10.74 -14.38
N GLY A 90 13.16 -11.95 -13.87
CA GLY A 90 12.82 -13.12 -14.67
C GLY A 90 14.04 -13.69 -15.39
N ILE A 91 13.78 -14.66 -16.26
CA ILE A 91 14.86 -15.33 -17.01
C ILE A 91 15.55 -14.30 -17.90
N GLY A 92 16.87 -14.19 -17.77
CA GLY A 92 17.65 -13.25 -18.56
C GLY A 92 17.58 -11.81 -18.05
N GLY A 93 16.84 -11.57 -16.98
CA GLY A 93 16.74 -10.24 -16.39
C GLY A 93 17.66 -10.05 -15.20
N ASN A 94 17.38 -9.03 -14.40
CA ASN A 94 18.17 -8.77 -13.22
C ASN A 94 17.31 -8.09 -12.15
N THR A 95 17.80 -8.11 -10.92
CA THR A 95 17.09 -7.53 -9.79
C THR A 95 17.64 -6.15 -9.38
N ASP A 96 18.41 -5.52 -10.24
CA ASP A 96 18.95 -4.19 -9.97
C ASP A 96 18.02 -3.07 -10.43
N GLY A 97 16.98 -3.39 -11.15
CA GLY A 97 16.03 -2.42 -11.67
C GLY A 97 14.70 -2.46 -10.96
N GLU A 98 13.66 -1.99 -11.66
CA GLU A 98 12.33 -1.98 -11.09
C GLU A 98 11.62 -3.32 -11.33
N PRO A 99 10.80 -3.75 -10.39
CA PRO A 99 10.26 -3.01 -9.24
C PRO A 99 11.12 -3.09 -7.97
N PHE A 100 12.29 -3.74 -8.05
CA PHE A 100 13.06 -4.05 -6.85
C PHE A 100 13.52 -2.79 -6.12
N ILE A 101 13.90 -1.75 -6.87
CA ILE A 101 14.32 -0.48 -6.27
C ILE A 101 13.17 0.12 -5.46
N SER A 102 11.99 0.19 -6.06
CA SER A 102 10.81 0.74 -5.37
C SER A 102 10.35 -0.14 -4.22
N MET A 103 10.43 -1.47 -4.39
CA MET A 103 10.07 -2.39 -3.31
C MET A 103 10.94 -2.18 -2.08
N LYS A 104 12.25 -1.98 -2.29
CA LYS A 104 13.16 -1.71 -1.18
C LYS A 104 12.80 -0.39 -0.48
N ASP A 105 12.47 0.65 -1.27
CA ASP A 105 12.07 1.93 -0.70
C ASP A 105 10.82 1.80 0.17
N VAL A 106 9.82 1.07 -0.33
CA VAL A 106 8.59 0.83 0.41
C VAL A 106 8.88 0.15 1.75
N ARG A 107 9.68 -0.91 1.72
CA ARG A 107 9.90 -1.70 2.92
C ARG A 107 10.82 -1.02 3.93
N ARG A 108 11.80 -0.25 3.47
CA ARG A 108 12.63 0.54 4.41
C ARG A 108 11.75 1.49 5.23
N HIS A 109 10.70 2.00 4.62
CA HIS A 109 9.79 2.92 5.30
C HIS A 109 8.72 2.21 6.14
N GLY A 110 8.87 0.89 6.32
CA GLY A 110 8.01 0.14 7.23
C GLY A 110 6.67 -0.26 6.63
N GLN A 111 6.62 -0.41 5.32
CA GLN A 111 5.38 -0.82 4.65
C GLN A 111 5.60 -2.12 3.91
N ASP A 112 4.54 -2.89 3.74
CA ASP A 112 4.63 -4.09 2.92
C ASP A 112 4.43 -3.71 1.46
N VAL A 113 4.82 -4.61 0.56
CA VAL A 113 4.62 -4.41 -0.87
C VAL A 113 3.40 -5.21 -1.30
N THR A 114 2.51 -4.55 -2.05
CA THR A 114 1.57 -5.26 -2.92
C THR A 114 2.11 -5.08 -4.33
N LEU A 115 2.50 -6.18 -4.96
CA LEU A 115 3.02 -6.12 -6.33
C LEU A 115 1.96 -6.64 -7.26
N THR A 116 1.51 -5.79 -8.18
CA THR A 116 0.60 -6.18 -9.25
C THR A 116 1.42 -6.49 -10.49
N LEU A 117 1.26 -7.69 -11.02
CA LEU A 117 1.90 -8.08 -12.27
C LEU A 117 0.83 -8.44 -13.30
N THR A 118 0.83 -7.71 -14.42
CA THR A 118 0.12 -8.16 -15.61
C THR A 118 1.11 -8.99 -16.40
N ILE A 119 0.75 -10.23 -16.69
CA ILE A 119 1.72 -11.21 -17.14
C ILE A 119 1.11 -12.11 -18.21
N ASP A 120 1.89 -12.39 -19.25
CA ASP A 120 1.45 -13.25 -20.33
C ASP A 120 1.18 -14.66 -19.81
N CYS A 121 -0.03 -15.15 -20.05
CA CYS A 121 -0.41 -16.46 -19.55
C CYS A 121 0.34 -17.62 -20.22
N ALA A 122 1.05 -17.37 -21.31
CA ALA A 122 1.85 -18.40 -21.99
C ALA A 122 3.28 -18.51 -21.44
N VAL A 123 3.64 -17.69 -20.45
CA VAL A 123 4.99 -17.73 -19.89
C VAL A 123 5.25 -19.11 -19.27
N PRO A 124 6.38 -19.77 -19.62
CA PRO A 124 6.69 -21.08 -19.04
C PRO A 124 6.95 -21.03 -17.52
N ASP A 125 6.79 -22.19 -16.89
CA ASP A 125 6.97 -22.31 -15.44
C ASP A 125 8.32 -21.79 -14.95
N GLU A 126 9.39 -21.98 -15.74
CA GLU A 126 10.71 -21.55 -15.29
C GLU A 126 10.80 -20.03 -15.07
N HIS A 127 10.04 -19.25 -15.84
CA HIS A 127 9.95 -17.81 -15.58
C HIS A 127 9.23 -17.54 -14.25
N LEU A 128 8.16 -18.25 -14.00
CA LEU A 128 7.37 -18.06 -12.78
C LEU A 128 8.17 -18.46 -11.54
N ILE A 129 8.94 -19.54 -11.65
CA ILE A 129 9.82 -19.98 -10.56
C ILE A 129 10.88 -18.91 -10.27
N GLN A 130 11.47 -18.37 -11.33
CA GLN A 130 12.48 -17.32 -11.16
C GLN A 130 11.89 -16.10 -10.48
N ILE A 131 10.70 -15.67 -10.89
CA ILE A 131 10.02 -14.53 -10.26
C ILE A 131 9.78 -14.81 -8.77
N ALA A 132 9.28 -16.01 -8.45
CA ALA A 132 9.02 -16.37 -7.05
C ALA A 132 10.29 -16.27 -6.22
N ARG A 133 11.41 -16.75 -6.74
CA ARG A 133 12.68 -16.69 -6.02
C ARG A 133 13.19 -15.28 -5.86
N GLU A 134 12.97 -14.43 -6.87
CA GLU A 134 13.37 -13.02 -6.78
C GLU A 134 12.56 -12.25 -5.75
N LEU A 135 11.29 -12.61 -5.59
CA LEU A 135 10.41 -11.92 -4.65
C LEU A 135 10.54 -12.43 -3.22
N LYS A 136 11.13 -13.60 -3.03
CA LYS A 136 11.18 -14.28 -1.74
C LYS A 136 11.77 -13.42 -0.61
N PRO A 137 12.83 -12.63 -0.81
CA PRO A 137 13.41 -11.85 0.29
C PRO A 137 12.60 -10.64 0.75
N PHE A 138 11.45 -10.37 0.14
CA PHE A 138 10.71 -9.14 0.43
C PHE A 138 9.60 -9.34 1.47
N GLY A 139 9.76 -10.34 2.35
CA GLY A 139 8.88 -10.49 3.50
C GLY A 139 7.44 -10.76 3.12
N ARG A 140 6.53 -10.16 3.87
CA ARG A 140 5.08 -10.36 3.67
C ARG A 140 4.59 -9.65 2.41
N LEU A 141 5.00 -10.12 1.28
CA LEU A 141 4.60 -9.54 0.00
C LEU A 141 3.23 -10.08 -0.41
N LEU A 142 2.38 -9.19 -0.94
CA LEU A 142 1.11 -9.57 -1.56
C LEU A 142 1.30 -9.49 -3.07
N LEU A 143 0.99 -10.58 -3.77
CA LEU A 143 1.18 -10.65 -5.23
C LEU A 143 -0.18 -10.68 -5.91
N ARG A 144 -0.49 -9.59 -6.62
CA ARG A 144 -1.78 -9.43 -7.31
C ARG A 144 -1.56 -9.79 -8.78
N ILE A 145 -2.00 -11.00 -9.13
CA ILE A 145 -1.73 -11.62 -10.43
C ILE A 145 -2.84 -11.28 -11.41
N ASN A 146 -2.49 -10.59 -12.51
CA ASN A 146 -3.43 -10.34 -13.59
C ASN A 146 -4.76 -9.77 -13.09
N HIS A 147 -4.67 -8.59 -12.50
CA HIS A 147 -5.83 -7.96 -11.87
C HIS A 147 -6.93 -7.63 -12.88
N GLU A 148 -8.14 -7.49 -12.37
CA GLU A 148 -9.32 -7.26 -13.19
C GLU A 148 -9.42 -8.35 -14.27
N ALA A 149 -9.28 -9.59 -13.82
CA ALA A 149 -9.09 -10.72 -14.70
C ALA A 149 -10.35 -11.06 -15.52
N THR A 150 -11.51 -10.57 -15.10
CA THR A 150 -12.76 -10.77 -15.83
C THR A 150 -13.06 -9.64 -16.81
N GLY A 151 -12.14 -8.70 -16.95
CA GLY A 151 -12.28 -7.62 -17.93
C GLY A 151 -11.82 -8.04 -19.32
N ASN A 152 -11.76 -7.06 -20.22
CA ASN A 152 -11.34 -7.33 -21.59
C ASN A 152 -10.43 -6.22 -22.14
N TRP A 153 -9.72 -5.52 -21.22
CA TRP A 153 -8.93 -4.34 -21.62
C TRP A 153 -7.42 -4.56 -21.51
N PHE A 154 -6.97 -5.58 -20.80
CA PHE A 154 -5.53 -5.83 -20.68
C PHE A 154 -5.06 -6.83 -21.75
N ALA A 155 -3.76 -6.83 -22.03
CA ALA A 155 -3.21 -7.72 -23.03
C ALA A 155 -3.49 -9.19 -22.71
N PHE A 156 -3.37 -9.59 -21.45
CA PHE A 156 -3.61 -10.99 -21.09
C PHE A 156 -5.07 -11.39 -21.30
N ASN A 157 -6.03 -10.47 -21.07
CA ASN A 157 -7.44 -10.79 -21.34
C ASN A 157 -7.69 -10.91 -22.84
N LYS A 158 -7.06 -10.05 -23.63
CA LYS A 158 -7.29 -10.03 -25.07
C LYS A 158 -6.71 -11.27 -25.76
N ARG A 159 -5.64 -11.83 -25.21
CA ARG A 159 -4.93 -12.96 -25.82
C ARG A 159 -5.51 -14.32 -25.47
N TYR A 160 -6.22 -14.42 -24.34
CA TYR A 160 -6.60 -15.70 -23.76
C TYR A 160 -8.05 -15.69 -23.32
N THR A 161 -8.66 -16.88 -23.25
CA THR A 161 -10.01 -17.01 -22.70
C THR A 161 -9.98 -16.79 -21.20
N TYR A 162 -11.14 -16.50 -20.61
CA TYR A 162 -11.22 -16.35 -19.16
C TYR A 162 -10.79 -17.63 -18.44
N GLN A 163 -11.14 -18.79 -18.99
CA GLN A 163 -10.70 -20.05 -18.36
C GLN A 163 -9.17 -20.17 -18.39
N GLN A 164 -8.54 -19.77 -19.50
CA GLN A 164 -7.08 -19.81 -19.59
C GLN A 164 -6.44 -18.83 -18.60
N VAL A 165 -7.03 -17.65 -18.43
CA VAL A 165 -6.53 -16.68 -17.46
C VAL A 165 -6.66 -17.24 -16.04
N ALA A 166 -7.81 -17.86 -15.73
CA ALA A 166 -8.02 -18.47 -14.43
C ALA A 166 -7.04 -19.62 -14.17
N ASP A 167 -6.82 -20.46 -15.18
CA ASP A 167 -5.88 -21.58 -15.04
C ASP A 167 -4.47 -21.07 -14.81
N PHE A 168 -4.08 -20.00 -15.49
CA PHE A 168 -2.78 -19.39 -15.28
C PHE A 168 -2.63 -18.89 -13.84
N TYR A 169 -3.68 -18.26 -13.30
CA TYR A 169 -3.63 -17.79 -11.91
C TYR A 169 -3.33 -18.95 -10.97
N VAL A 170 -4.04 -20.07 -11.15
CA VAL A 170 -3.85 -21.25 -10.29
C VAL A 170 -2.41 -21.79 -10.44
N ARG A 171 -1.92 -21.87 -11.67
CA ARG A 171 -0.56 -22.36 -11.93
C ARG A 171 0.48 -21.48 -11.23
N PHE A 172 0.38 -20.16 -11.39
CA PHE A 172 1.35 -19.24 -10.76
C PHE A 172 1.23 -19.30 -9.24
N HIS A 173 -0.01 -19.32 -8.73
CA HIS A 173 -0.24 -19.46 -7.29
C HIS A 173 0.47 -20.71 -6.74
N ASN A 174 0.31 -21.83 -7.41
CA ASN A 174 0.92 -23.08 -6.94
C ASN A 174 2.45 -22.99 -6.93
N ILE A 175 3.02 -22.37 -7.95
CA ILE A 175 4.47 -22.16 -8.00
C ILE A 175 4.92 -21.26 -6.85
N ILE A 176 4.19 -20.18 -6.58
CA ILE A 176 4.50 -19.30 -5.45
C ILE A 176 4.49 -20.10 -4.15
N LYS A 177 3.51 -20.97 -3.96
CA LYS A 177 3.43 -21.75 -2.72
C LYS A 177 4.57 -22.75 -2.58
N GLN A 178 5.10 -23.25 -3.71
CA GLN A 178 6.26 -24.14 -3.67
C GLN A 178 7.56 -23.38 -3.38
N GLU A 179 7.73 -22.21 -4.00
CA GLU A 179 9.02 -21.53 -3.99
C GLU A 179 9.15 -20.46 -2.88
N ALA A 180 8.03 -19.83 -2.52
CA ALA A 180 8.03 -18.71 -1.57
C ALA A 180 6.68 -18.70 -0.86
N ALA A 181 6.43 -19.69 -0.04
CA ALA A 181 5.10 -19.97 0.52
C ALA A 181 4.53 -18.83 1.36
N HIS A 182 5.40 -17.95 1.89
CA HIS A 182 4.96 -16.83 2.72
C HIS A 182 4.34 -15.69 1.90
N ILE A 183 4.53 -15.69 0.58
CA ILE A 183 3.90 -14.70 -0.30
C ILE A 183 2.43 -15.06 -0.46
N LYS A 184 1.56 -14.06 -0.28
CA LYS A 184 0.11 -14.27 -0.43
C LYS A 184 -0.32 -13.77 -1.80
N THR A 185 -1.10 -14.59 -2.51
CA THR A 185 -1.60 -14.18 -3.82
C THR A 185 -2.98 -13.56 -3.70
N ILE A 186 -3.25 -12.57 -4.54
CA ILE A 186 -4.53 -11.87 -4.61
C ILE A 186 -5.18 -12.19 -5.95
N LEU A 187 -6.44 -12.63 -5.90
CA LEU A 187 -7.27 -12.77 -7.10
C LEU A 187 -8.22 -11.57 -7.16
N CYS A 188 -8.15 -10.82 -8.25
CA CYS A 188 -8.94 -9.61 -8.41
C CYS A 188 -9.97 -9.79 -9.52
N ILE A 189 -11.24 -10.02 -9.12
CA ILE A 189 -12.39 -10.16 -10.02
C ILE A 189 -13.61 -9.55 -9.34
N GLY A 190 -14.70 -9.41 -10.06
CA GLY A 190 -16.01 -9.11 -9.47
C GLY A 190 -16.39 -7.65 -9.35
N GLY A 191 -15.47 -6.74 -9.54
CA GLY A 191 -15.76 -5.31 -9.39
C GLY A 191 -16.76 -4.76 -10.39
N GLU A 192 -17.00 -5.48 -11.47
CA GLU A 192 -17.97 -5.07 -12.49
C GLU A 192 -19.37 -5.67 -12.29
N ALA A 193 -19.59 -6.34 -11.17
CA ALA A 193 -20.94 -6.83 -10.87
C ALA A 193 -21.94 -5.66 -10.80
N VAL A 194 -23.20 -5.95 -11.13
CA VAL A 194 -24.22 -4.92 -11.18
C VAL A 194 -25.32 -5.22 -10.15
N PRO A 195 -26.09 -4.21 -9.76
CA PRO A 195 -27.19 -4.44 -8.81
C PRO A 195 -28.15 -5.48 -9.31
N GLY A 196 -28.55 -6.39 -8.41
CA GLY A 196 -29.49 -7.45 -8.74
C GLY A 196 -28.90 -8.67 -9.40
N ALA A 197 -27.59 -8.67 -9.66
CA ALA A 197 -26.93 -9.84 -10.22
C ALA A 197 -27.02 -11.02 -9.26
N LYS A 198 -27.08 -12.24 -9.82
CA LYS A 198 -27.10 -13.46 -9.02
C LYS A 198 -25.73 -14.15 -9.00
N GLU A 199 -24.85 -13.76 -9.90
CA GLU A 199 -23.49 -14.31 -10.00
C GLU A 199 -22.54 -13.17 -10.37
N MET A 200 -21.28 -13.35 -10.01
CA MET A 200 -20.23 -12.46 -10.54
C MET A 200 -19.99 -12.80 -12.01
N PRO A 201 -19.55 -11.83 -12.81
CA PRO A 201 -19.17 -12.14 -14.19
C PRO A 201 -18.11 -13.24 -14.24
N TYR A 202 -18.38 -14.26 -15.07
CA TYR A 202 -17.43 -15.35 -15.34
C TYR A 202 -16.98 -16.14 -14.12
N GLU A 203 -17.79 -16.14 -13.06
CA GLU A 203 -17.36 -16.81 -11.83
C GLU A 203 -17.18 -18.32 -12.01
N LYS A 204 -17.89 -18.93 -12.96
CA LYS A 204 -17.69 -20.36 -13.22
C LYS A 204 -16.28 -20.65 -13.67
N GLU A 205 -15.76 -19.83 -14.59
CA GLU A 205 -14.42 -20.00 -15.11
C GLU A 205 -13.36 -19.81 -14.02
N PHE A 206 -13.65 -18.92 -13.05
CA PHE A 206 -12.69 -18.57 -12.01
C PHE A 206 -12.88 -19.36 -10.71
N ARG A 207 -13.75 -20.34 -10.68
CA ARG A 207 -14.05 -21.09 -9.46
C ARG A 207 -12.78 -21.65 -8.80
N GLU A 208 -11.94 -22.33 -9.58
CA GLU A 208 -10.75 -22.92 -8.99
C GLU A 208 -9.74 -21.87 -8.54
N ALA A 209 -9.67 -20.75 -9.25
CA ALA A 209 -8.84 -19.62 -8.80
C ALA A 209 -9.32 -19.05 -7.49
N VAL A 210 -10.62 -18.92 -7.31
CA VAL A 210 -11.22 -18.45 -6.05
C VAL A 210 -10.80 -19.39 -4.91
N ARG A 211 -10.86 -20.69 -5.16
CA ARG A 211 -10.51 -21.68 -4.13
C ARG A 211 -9.01 -21.68 -3.82
N ALA A 212 -8.17 -21.42 -4.81
CA ALA A 212 -6.72 -21.41 -4.62
C ALA A 212 -6.21 -20.14 -3.95
N ALA A 213 -6.80 -19.00 -4.29
CA ALA A 213 -6.29 -17.68 -3.87
C ALA A 213 -6.18 -17.56 -2.36
N ASP A 214 -5.16 -16.83 -1.90
CA ASP A 214 -5.03 -16.50 -0.48
C ASP A 214 -5.95 -15.35 -0.08
N ILE A 215 -6.12 -14.39 -0.99
CA ILE A 215 -6.87 -13.15 -0.73
C ILE A 215 -7.74 -12.89 -1.96
N TRP A 216 -8.97 -12.51 -1.74
CA TRP A 216 -9.88 -12.08 -2.81
C TRP A 216 -9.89 -10.56 -2.90
N SER A 217 -10.13 -10.04 -4.09
CA SER A 217 -10.26 -8.59 -4.24
C SER A 217 -11.11 -8.22 -5.44
N GLY A 218 -11.54 -6.96 -5.42
CA GLY A 218 -12.16 -6.33 -6.57
C GLY A 218 -11.73 -4.88 -6.60
N ASP A 219 -11.82 -4.28 -7.78
CA ASP A 219 -11.53 -2.86 -7.96
C ASP A 219 -12.86 -2.13 -8.13
N TYR A 220 -13.03 -1.05 -7.36
CA TYR A 220 -14.29 -0.33 -7.30
C TYR A 220 -14.07 1.15 -7.51
N TYR A 221 -14.76 1.71 -8.50
CA TYR A 221 -14.74 3.15 -8.75
C TYR A 221 -16.14 3.68 -8.57
N LEU A 222 -16.26 4.74 -7.80
CA LEU A 222 -17.57 5.35 -7.51
C LEU A 222 -18.01 6.29 -8.64
N ALA A 223 -17.06 6.67 -9.47
CA ALA A 223 -17.31 7.38 -10.73
C ALA A 223 -16.15 7.08 -11.65
N LEU A 224 -16.42 6.98 -12.95
CA LEU A 224 -15.38 6.61 -13.90
C LEU A 224 -15.77 7.09 -15.29
N ASN A 225 -14.79 7.54 -16.06
CA ASN A 225 -14.97 7.91 -17.45
C ASN A 225 -14.57 6.73 -18.34
N TRP A 226 -15.56 6.00 -18.82
CA TRP A 226 -15.31 4.81 -19.64
C TRP A 226 -14.72 5.13 -21.01
N GLY A 227 -14.81 6.39 -21.44
CA GLY A 227 -14.26 6.78 -22.74
C GLY A 227 -12.84 7.28 -22.70
N TRP A 228 -12.24 7.30 -21.51
CA TRP A 228 -10.84 7.71 -21.37
C TRP A 228 -9.93 6.74 -22.14
N PRO A 229 -8.93 7.21 -22.84
CA PRO A 229 -8.48 8.62 -22.95
C PRO A 229 -9.09 9.38 -24.15
N PHE A 230 -9.99 8.78 -24.88
CA PHE A 230 -10.42 9.30 -26.16
C PHE A 230 -11.53 10.34 -26.04
N THR A 231 -12.21 10.40 -24.91
CA THR A 231 -13.25 11.39 -24.67
C THR A 231 -12.93 12.16 -23.39
N VAL A 232 -13.25 13.45 -23.43
CA VAL A 232 -13.15 14.25 -22.22
C VAL A 232 -14.32 13.91 -21.30
N ALA A 233 -14.06 13.77 -20.02
CA ALA A 233 -15.10 13.53 -19.05
C ALA A 233 -15.97 14.78 -18.96
N GLU A 234 -17.28 14.60 -19.13
CA GLU A 234 -18.21 15.69 -18.95
C GLU A 234 -19.46 15.16 -18.27
N ARG A 235 -19.98 15.97 -17.39
CA ARG A 235 -21.11 15.58 -16.58
C ARG A 235 -22.32 15.24 -17.46
N GLY A 236 -22.88 14.06 -17.24
CA GLY A 236 -23.95 13.59 -18.05
C GLY A 236 -23.60 13.01 -19.40
N GLY A 237 -22.28 12.94 -19.69
CA GLY A 237 -21.83 12.34 -20.94
C GLY A 237 -22.09 10.85 -21.00
N LYS A 238 -22.11 10.32 -22.22
CA LYS A 238 -22.46 8.92 -22.43
C LYS A 238 -21.33 7.97 -22.00
N SER A 239 -20.10 8.46 -21.97
CA SER A 239 -18.94 7.62 -21.71
C SER A 239 -18.52 7.56 -20.25
N HIS A 240 -19.25 8.23 -19.36
CA HIS A 240 -18.87 8.18 -17.95
C HIS A 240 -20.05 7.76 -17.09
N ARG A 241 -19.72 7.24 -15.93
CA ARG A 241 -20.67 6.73 -14.96
C ARG A 241 -20.40 7.36 -13.61
N ARG A 242 -21.48 7.63 -12.89
CA ARG A 242 -21.45 8.03 -11.51
C ARG A 242 -22.41 7.10 -10.77
N TYR A 243 -21.88 6.39 -9.80
CA TYR A 243 -22.65 5.34 -9.12
C TYR A 243 -23.21 5.86 -7.81
N ASP A 244 -24.26 5.21 -7.34
CA ASP A 244 -24.75 5.41 -5.98
C ASP A 244 -23.80 4.72 -5.01
N VAL A 245 -23.34 5.46 -3.99
CA VAL A 245 -22.33 4.95 -3.09
C VAL A 245 -22.84 3.75 -2.30
N ARG A 246 -24.10 3.81 -1.84
CA ARG A 246 -24.69 2.68 -1.12
C ARG A 246 -24.80 1.44 -1.99
N GLU A 247 -25.19 1.62 -3.24
CA GLU A 247 -25.26 0.48 -4.17
C GLU A 247 -23.89 -0.18 -4.36
N ARG A 248 -22.82 0.64 -4.48
CA ARG A 248 -21.49 0.08 -4.63
C ARG A 248 -21.08 -0.71 -3.38
N PHE A 249 -21.44 -0.22 -2.20
CA PHE A 249 -21.19 -0.95 -0.97
C PHE A 249 -21.92 -2.30 -1.00
N GLU A 250 -23.19 -2.31 -1.40
CA GLU A 250 -23.95 -3.56 -1.43
C GLU A 250 -23.42 -4.53 -2.48
N ILE A 251 -22.94 -4.03 -3.61
CA ILE A 251 -22.29 -4.88 -4.62
C ILE A 251 -21.03 -5.50 -4.03
N ASN A 252 -20.29 -4.72 -3.25
CA ASN A 252 -19.09 -5.26 -2.61
C ASN A 252 -19.42 -6.40 -1.65
N ARG A 253 -20.51 -6.23 -0.86
CA ARG A 253 -20.98 -7.29 0.04
C ARG A 253 -21.42 -8.52 -0.77
N PHE A 254 -22.17 -8.30 -1.85
CA PHE A 254 -22.60 -9.39 -2.73
C PHE A 254 -21.41 -10.15 -3.28
N THR A 255 -20.38 -9.42 -3.71
CA THR A 255 -19.17 -10.04 -4.25
C THR A 255 -18.49 -10.93 -3.19
N TYR A 256 -18.40 -10.42 -1.96
CA TYR A 256 -17.86 -11.22 -0.87
C TYR A 256 -18.66 -12.51 -0.65
N GLU A 257 -19.98 -12.41 -0.67
CA GLU A 257 -20.83 -13.57 -0.48
C GLU A 257 -20.66 -14.58 -1.62
N ARG A 258 -20.49 -14.10 -2.84
CA ARG A 258 -20.23 -14.99 -3.97
C ARG A 258 -18.87 -15.70 -3.84
N PHE A 259 -17.85 -14.96 -3.42
CA PHE A 259 -16.55 -15.59 -3.16
C PHE A 259 -16.68 -16.70 -2.14
N CYS A 260 -17.37 -16.44 -1.03
CA CYS A 260 -17.55 -17.46 0.00
C CYS A 260 -18.30 -18.67 -0.55
N ALA A 261 -19.37 -18.44 -1.32
CA ALA A 261 -20.15 -19.53 -1.88
C ALA A 261 -19.31 -20.40 -2.83
N LEU A 262 -18.45 -19.77 -3.63
CA LEU A 262 -17.57 -20.51 -4.54
C LEU A 262 -16.49 -21.28 -3.79
N ASN A 263 -16.23 -20.92 -2.54
CA ASN A 263 -15.23 -21.56 -1.69
C ASN A 263 -15.88 -22.42 -0.60
N ASP A 264 -16.99 -23.07 -0.94
CA ASP A 264 -17.70 -23.98 -0.05
C ASP A 264 -18.14 -23.34 1.26
N GLY A 265 -18.42 -22.04 1.23
CA GLY A 265 -18.87 -21.29 2.40
C GLY A 265 -17.76 -20.86 3.34
N VAL A 266 -16.51 -21.14 3.01
CA VAL A 266 -15.38 -20.81 3.88
C VAL A 266 -14.84 -19.44 3.50
N PRO A 267 -14.84 -18.47 4.42
CA PRO A 267 -14.35 -17.12 4.08
C PRO A 267 -12.84 -17.04 3.99
N LYS A 268 -12.37 -16.11 3.20
CA LYS A 268 -10.97 -15.69 3.12
C LYS A 268 -10.91 -14.18 3.23
N PRO A 269 -9.74 -13.59 3.49
CA PRO A 269 -9.64 -12.14 3.49
C PRO A 269 -10.07 -11.55 2.16
N LEU A 270 -10.81 -10.45 2.23
CA LEU A 270 -11.20 -9.68 1.06
C LEU A 270 -10.64 -8.27 1.19
N VAL A 271 -10.08 -7.75 0.11
CA VAL A 271 -9.64 -6.36 0.05
C VAL A 271 -10.26 -5.69 -1.16
N ILE A 272 -10.38 -4.39 -1.10
CA ILE A 272 -10.60 -3.59 -2.31
C ILE A 272 -9.21 -3.17 -2.76
N SER A 273 -8.84 -3.59 -3.96
CA SER A 273 -7.46 -3.37 -4.42
C SER A 273 -7.29 -2.14 -5.30
N GLU A 274 -8.38 -1.46 -5.64
CA GLU A 274 -8.36 -0.08 -6.18
C GLU A 274 -9.69 0.56 -5.86
N LEU A 275 -9.64 1.75 -5.27
CA LEU A 275 -10.83 2.53 -4.96
C LEU A 275 -10.58 3.99 -5.26
N ASN A 276 -11.51 4.60 -5.94
CA ASN A 276 -11.59 6.05 -6.03
C ASN A 276 -12.93 6.44 -6.68
N ALA A 277 -13.13 7.73 -6.84
CA ALA A 277 -14.13 8.31 -7.72
C ALA A 277 -13.38 9.24 -8.65
N ASP A 278 -13.64 9.15 -9.96
CA ASP A 278 -12.92 9.99 -10.90
C ASP A 278 -13.40 11.44 -10.77
N GLY A 279 -12.53 12.30 -10.27
CA GLY A 279 -12.85 13.70 -10.05
C GLY A 279 -13.12 14.48 -11.33
N ASP A 280 -12.66 13.94 -12.48
CA ASP A 280 -13.02 14.55 -13.76
C ASP A 280 -14.50 14.34 -14.10
N VAL A 281 -15.13 13.34 -13.48
CA VAL A 281 -16.57 13.10 -13.64
C VAL A 281 -17.39 13.88 -12.61
N THR A 282 -16.95 13.85 -11.35
CA THR A 282 -17.75 14.39 -10.24
C THR A 282 -17.40 15.82 -9.87
N GLY A 283 -16.19 16.25 -10.18
CA GLY A 283 -15.61 17.43 -9.56
C GLY A 283 -14.89 17.06 -8.28
N PRO A 284 -13.93 17.88 -7.86
CA PRO A 284 -13.04 17.48 -6.79
C PRO A 284 -13.69 17.40 -5.40
N PHE A 285 -14.69 18.22 -5.14
CA PHE A 285 -15.32 18.21 -3.82
C PHE A 285 -16.27 17.04 -3.67
N GLU A 286 -17.05 16.74 -4.69
CA GLU A 286 -17.94 15.57 -4.63
C GLU A 286 -17.12 14.29 -4.58
N GLN A 287 -16.00 14.23 -5.31
CA GLN A 287 -15.08 13.09 -5.24
C GLN A 287 -14.72 12.82 -3.78
N ALA A 288 -14.28 13.86 -3.07
CA ALA A 288 -13.88 13.71 -1.67
C ALA A 288 -15.02 13.21 -0.81
N GLU A 289 -16.22 13.74 -1.00
CA GLU A 289 -17.39 13.34 -0.24
C GLU A 289 -17.76 11.88 -0.49
N MET A 290 -17.79 11.47 -1.76
CA MET A 290 -18.16 10.10 -2.12
C MET A 290 -17.18 9.08 -1.54
N VAL A 291 -15.90 9.36 -1.67
CA VAL A 291 -14.87 8.44 -1.16
C VAL A 291 -14.99 8.31 0.35
N LYS A 292 -15.13 9.44 1.03
CA LYS A 292 -15.24 9.42 2.49
C LYS A 292 -16.48 8.65 2.94
N GLU A 293 -17.61 8.90 2.28
CA GLU A 293 -18.85 8.18 2.58
C GLU A 293 -18.67 6.67 2.43
N PHE A 294 -18.00 6.26 1.36
CA PHE A 294 -17.81 4.84 1.08
C PHE A 294 -16.96 4.17 2.14
N TYR A 295 -15.80 4.77 2.49
CA TYR A 295 -14.95 4.22 3.55
C TYR A 295 -15.74 4.09 4.85
N TYR A 296 -16.47 5.15 5.21
CA TYR A 296 -17.16 5.17 6.50
C TYR A 296 -18.35 4.23 6.57
N MET A 297 -18.87 3.77 5.43
CA MET A 297 -19.89 2.72 5.46
C MET A 297 -19.32 1.43 6.06
N PHE A 298 -18.08 1.08 5.69
CA PHE A 298 -17.45 -0.12 6.27
C PHE A 298 -17.25 0.05 7.76
N ARG A 299 -16.84 1.22 8.20
CA ARG A 299 -16.67 1.50 9.63
C ARG A 299 -18.01 1.45 10.37
N ASP A 300 -18.99 2.16 9.85
CA ASP A 300 -20.27 2.33 10.56
C ASP A 300 -21.06 1.02 10.63
N GLU A 301 -20.92 0.18 9.61
CA GLU A 301 -21.59 -1.12 9.61
C GLU A 301 -20.73 -2.23 10.23
N LYS A 302 -19.54 -1.87 10.69
CA LYS A 302 -18.61 -2.82 11.30
C LYS A 302 -18.37 -4.01 10.38
N ALA A 303 -18.07 -3.69 9.12
CA ALA A 303 -17.90 -4.70 8.07
C ALA A 303 -16.52 -5.34 8.18
N ASP A 304 -16.40 -6.25 9.12
CA ASP A 304 -15.11 -6.91 9.43
C ASP A 304 -14.67 -7.88 8.34
N TRP A 305 -15.55 -8.16 7.38
CA TRP A 305 -15.19 -8.99 6.23
C TRP A 305 -14.34 -8.22 5.20
N MET A 306 -14.30 -6.88 5.29
CA MET A 306 -13.44 -6.05 4.44
C MET A 306 -12.16 -5.76 5.21
N THR A 307 -11.06 -6.39 4.79
CA THR A 307 -9.82 -6.36 5.58
C THR A 307 -8.83 -5.31 5.12
N GLY A 308 -9.06 -4.69 3.97
CA GLY A 308 -8.19 -3.62 3.49
C GLY A 308 -8.76 -2.90 2.30
N ILE A 309 -8.44 -1.63 2.16
CA ILE A 309 -8.87 -0.82 1.02
C ILE A 309 -7.67 -0.05 0.49
N THR A 310 -7.46 -0.16 -0.83
CA THR A 310 -6.36 0.51 -1.52
C THR A 310 -6.89 1.75 -2.23
N MET A 311 -6.38 2.91 -1.83
CA MET A 311 -6.68 4.16 -2.54
C MET A 311 -5.91 4.20 -3.86
N TYR A 312 -6.57 4.44 -4.96
CA TYR A 312 -5.99 4.61 -6.27
C TYR A 312 -6.12 6.07 -6.68
N GLN A 313 -5.08 6.90 -6.52
CA GLN A 313 -3.73 6.63 -6.06
C GLN A 313 -3.15 7.93 -5.49
N PHE A 314 -1.89 7.93 -5.07
CA PHE A 314 -1.34 9.13 -4.44
C PHE A 314 -1.22 10.28 -5.43
N ARG A 315 -0.62 10.04 -6.59
CA ARG A 315 -0.47 11.08 -7.61
C ARG A 315 -0.91 10.55 -8.96
N ASP A 316 -1.61 11.37 -9.71
CA ASP A 316 -2.12 10.99 -11.03
C ASP A 316 -2.10 12.21 -11.94
N ARG A 317 -2.09 11.96 -13.23
CA ARG A 317 -2.16 13.05 -14.22
C ARG A 317 -3.56 13.63 -14.31
N GLY A 318 -4.58 12.81 -14.06
CA GLY A 318 -5.95 13.25 -13.96
C GLY A 318 -6.36 13.37 -12.50
N ARG A 319 -7.67 13.43 -12.26
CA ARG A 319 -8.18 13.68 -10.92
C ARG A 319 -8.44 12.40 -10.12
N LEU A 320 -7.68 11.33 -10.38
CA LEU A 320 -7.70 10.15 -9.52
C LEU A 320 -6.67 10.23 -8.41
N GLY A 321 -5.75 11.19 -8.47
CA GLY A 321 -4.72 11.32 -7.43
C GLY A 321 -5.20 12.09 -6.22
N LEU A 322 -4.61 11.78 -5.06
CA LEU A 322 -4.71 12.69 -3.92
C LEU A 322 -4.06 14.01 -4.28
N GLU A 323 -3.04 13.95 -5.12
CA GLU A 323 -2.40 15.11 -5.75
C GLU A 323 -2.51 15.00 -7.25
N LEU A 324 -2.54 16.16 -7.91
CA LEU A 324 -2.31 16.25 -9.35
C LEU A 324 -0.83 16.51 -9.59
N GLU A 325 -0.37 16.10 -10.76
CA GLU A 325 0.97 16.47 -11.19
C GLU A 325 1.05 18.00 -11.38
N ASP A 326 2.10 18.61 -10.85
CA ASP A 326 2.33 20.03 -11.05
C ASP A 326 3.27 20.20 -12.24
N PRO A 327 2.79 20.71 -13.39
CA PRO A 327 3.65 20.83 -14.56
C PRO A 327 4.78 21.85 -14.38
N ASN A 328 4.67 22.73 -13.40
CA ASN A 328 5.71 23.73 -13.14
C ASN A 328 6.73 23.27 -12.11
N CYS A 329 6.42 22.21 -11.37
CA CYS A 329 7.29 21.72 -10.31
C CYS A 329 7.06 20.21 -10.14
N PRO A 330 7.68 19.39 -11.00
CA PRO A 330 7.39 17.95 -10.98
C PRO A 330 7.68 17.24 -9.66
N GLU A 331 8.54 17.83 -8.83
CA GLU A 331 8.87 17.23 -7.54
C GLU A 331 7.70 17.31 -6.57
N ASN A 332 6.78 18.23 -6.77
CA ASN A 332 5.62 18.43 -5.89
C ASN A 332 4.34 18.19 -6.64
N GLY A 333 3.30 17.86 -5.90
CA GLY A 333 1.98 17.73 -6.47
C GLY A 333 1.08 18.88 -6.04
N ILE A 334 -0.04 19.01 -6.73
CA ILE A 334 -1.08 19.97 -6.37
C ILE A 334 -2.14 19.20 -5.59
N LYS A 335 -2.29 19.58 -4.33
CA LYS A 335 -3.19 18.89 -3.42
C LYS A 335 -4.64 19.07 -3.83
N GLN A 336 -5.39 17.97 -3.86
CA GLN A 336 -6.83 17.99 -4.14
C GLN A 336 -7.64 17.94 -2.83
N PRO A 337 -8.91 18.34 -2.86
CA PRO A 337 -9.77 18.15 -1.66
C PRO A 337 -9.81 16.71 -1.16
N LEU A 338 -9.68 15.75 -2.05
CA LEU A 338 -9.61 14.34 -1.67
C LEU A 338 -8.47 14.06 -0.70
N PHE A 339 -7.37 14.81 -0.80
CA PHE A 339 -6.22 14.61 0.09
C PHE A 339 -6.62 14.79 1.55
N ASP A 340 -7.31 15.88 1.85
CA ASP A 340 -7.72 16.15 3.24
C ASP A 340 -8.74 15.13 3.73
N ALA A 341 -9.66 14.73 2.87
CA ALA A 341 -10.62 13.70 3.22
C ALA A 341 -9.89 12.38 3.53
N TYR A 342 -8.88 12.09 2.75
CA TYR A 342 -8.12 10.86 2.97
C TYR A 342 -7.32 10.90 4.27
N UNK A 343 -6.80 11.93 4.50
CA UNK A 343 -6.14 12.09 5.59
C UNK A 343 -6.90 11.91 6.71
N GLU A 344 -8.10 12.36 6.77
CA GLU A 344 -9.03 12.14 7.86
C GLU A 344 -9.40 10.66 8.01
N ILE A 345 -9.70 10.03 6.88
CA ILE A 345 -10.07 8.62 6.86
C ILE A 345 -8.99 7.75 7.51
N ILE A 346 -7.75 7.91 7.08
CA ILE A 346 -6.69 6.98 7.50
C ILE A 346 -6.30 7.15 8.96
N ASN A 347 -6.71 8.24 9.60
CA ASN A 347 -6.46 8.44 11.02
C ASN A 347 -7.66 8.04 11.89
N ASP A 348 -8.75 7.60 11.30
CA ASP A 348 -9.88 7.06 12.05
C ASP A 348 -9.48 5.72 12.67
N PRO A 349 -9.87 5.44 13.92
CA PRO A 349 -9.48 4.18 14.57
C PRO A 349 -9.84 2.91 13.82
N TRP A 350 -10.90 2.93 12.99
CA TRP A 350 -11.27 1.75 12.20
C TRP A 350 -10.19 1.40 11.18
N PHE A 351 -9.43 2.39 10.74
CA PHE A 351 -8.42 2.22 9.69
C PHE A 351 -6.99 2.34 10.20
N TYR A 352 -6.80 2.43 11.51
CA TYR A 352 -5.50 2.69 12.11
C TYR A 352 -5.00 1.42 12.83
N PRO A 353 -3.72 1.08 12.68
CA PRO A 353 -3.20 -0.12 13.36
C PRO A 353 -3.30 0.01 14.87
N THR A 354 -3.41 -1.12 15.54
CA THR A 354 -3.40 -1.14 16.99
C THR A 354 -1.96 -1.10 17.48
N MET A 355 -1.73 -0.40 18.59
CA MET A 355 -0.41 -0.39 19.23
C MET A 355 -0.62 -0.66 20.72
N GLU A 356 -0.12 -1.80 21.18
CA GLU A 356 -0.29 -2.23 22.57
C GLU A 356 1.04 -2.14 23.30
N THR A 357 1.05 -1.35 24.38
CA THR A 357 2.23 -1.22 25.24
C THR A 357 2.19 -2.35 26.25
N GLY A 358 3.28 -3.10 26.32
CA GLY A 358 3.41 -4.22 27.22
C GLY A 358 4.25 -3.90 28.44
N GLU A 359 4.92 -4.92 28.96
CA GLU A 359 5.71 -4.80 30.17
C GLU A 359 7.01 -4.05 29.91
N ALA A 360 7.62 -3.56 30.99
CA ALA A 360 8.93 -2.93 30.93
C ALA A 360 9.96 -3.93 30.44
N VAL A 361 10.95 -3.44 29.72
CA VAL A 361 12.00 -4.28 29.14
C VAL A 361 13.35 -3.60 29.33
N GLU A 362 14.40 -4.40 29.43
CA GLU A 362 15.77 -3.92 29.56
C GLU A 362 16.52 -4.18 28.26
N LEU A 363 17.43 -3.25 27.94
CA LEU A 363 18.30 -3.39 26.79
C LEU A 363 19.48 -4.33 27.15
N PRO A 364 20.02 -5.08 26.17
CA PRO A 364 19.61 -5.09 24.76
C PRO A 364 18.33 -5.86 24.54
N VAL A 365 17.61 -5.50 23.48
CA VAL A 365 16.37 -6.16 23.13
C VAL A 365 16.34 -6.42 21.63
N LYS A 366 15.78 -7.56 21.26
CA LYS A 366 15.67 -7.93 19.83
C LYS A 366 14.25 -7.60 19.37
N LEU A 367 14.12 -6.74 18.37
CA LEU A 367 12.85 -6.36 17.79
C LEU A 367 12.59 -7.18 16.54
N ARG A 368 11.34 -7.63 16.36
CA ARG A 368 10.92 -8.41 15.21
C ARG A 368 10.08 -7.53 14.28
N TRP A 369 10.40 -7.57 13.02
CA TRP A 369 9.60 -6.92 11.99
C TRP A 369 9.02 -7.99 11.08
N GLY A 370 7.71 -8.27 11.25
CA GLY A 370 6.99 -9.19 10.37
C GLY A 370 6.30 -8.46 9.23
N GLY A 371 6.19 -7.13 9.37
CA GLY A 371 5.52 -6.28 8.40
C GLY A 371 4.77 -5.19 9.11
N PHE A 372 4.29 -4.21 8.36
CA PHE A 372 3.43 -3.19 8.98
C PHE A 372 2.15 -3.87 9.49
N GLU A 373 1.76 -3.54 10.71
CA GLU A 373 0.65 -4.18 11.43
C GLU A 373 1.00 -5.57 11.99
N ASP A 374 2.30 -5.91 12.02
CA ASP A 374 2.73 -7.14 12.70
C ASP A 374 4.20 -6.98 13.07
N ALA A 375 4.46 -6.16 14.08
CA ALA A 375 5.84 -5.87 14.44
C ALA A 375 5.96 -5.62 15.93
N ASP A 376 7.14 -5.92 16.47
CA ASP A 376 7.48 -5.60 17.85
C ASP A 376 8.39 -4.39 17.86
N GLY A 377 8.14 -3.51 18.82
CA GLY A 377 8.88 -2.27 18.95
C GLY A 377 9.10 -1.89 20.39
N LEU A 378 9.46 -0.62 20.59
CA LEU A 378 9.69 -0.05 21.91
C LEU A 378 8.85 1.19 22.10
N ALA A 379 8.27 1.34 23.30
CA ALA A 379 7.56 2.54 23.70
C ALA A 379 8.40 3.23 24.77
N ILE A 380 8.80 4.47 24.48
CA ILE A 380 9.67 5.26 25.36
C ILE A 380 8.89 6.47 25.85
N PRO A 381 8.60 6.58 27.16
CA PRO A 381 7.90 7.75 27.66
C PRO A 381 8.78 8.99 27.57
N VAL A 382 8.19 10.08 27.07
CA VAL A 382 8.86 11.37 26.97
C VAL A 382 7.95 12.42 27.62
N ARG A 383 8.44 13.05 28.68
CA ARG A 383 7.65 14.06 29.38
C ARG A 383 7.87 15.42 28.76
N LEU A 384 6.78 16.10 28.45
CA LEU A 384 6.81 17.46 27.93
C LEU A 384 6.00 18.38 28.87
N GLU A 385 6.59 19.47 29.26
CA GLU A 385 5.91 20.39 30.16
C GLU A 385 4.88 21.25 29.42
N ARG A 386 5.13 21.54 28.17
CA ARG A 386 4.23 22.27 27.27
C ARG A 386 4.74 22.10 25.85
N SER A 387 4.12 22.73 24.89
CA SER A 387 4.60 22.64 23.51
C SER A 387 6.02 23.18 23.43
N PRO A 388 6.92 22.40 22.82
CA PRO A 388 8.30 22.84 22.70
C PRO A 388 8.48 23.85 21.58
N VAL A 389 9.58 24.60 21.62
CA VAL A 389 10.02 25.41 20.48
C VAL A 389 11.15 24.71 19.75
N PHE A 390 11.68 23.65 20.33
CA PHE A 390 12.70 22.81 19.72
C PHE A 390 12.54 21.41 20.29
N CYS A 391 12.54 20.42 19.40
CA CYS A 391 12.44 19.02 19.83
C CYS A 391 13.06 18.15 18.75
N GLU A 392 14.05 17.35 19.15
CA GLU A 392 14.68 16.43 18.22
C GLU A 392 15.04 15.14 18.93
N VAL A 393 15.20 14.09 18.16
CA VAL A 393 15.65 12.78 18.65
C VAL A 393 16.93 12.41 17.92
N THR A 394 17.91 11.90 18.67
CA THR A 394 19.18 11.45 18.13
C THR A 394 19.34 9.97 18.43
N PHE A 395 19.70 9.20 17.41
CA PHE A 395 19.90 7.75 17.52
C PHE A 395 21.41 7.48 17.58
N ASP A 396 21.85 6.76 18.61
CA ASP A 396 23.26 6.39 18.74
C ASP A 396 23.66 5.24 17.82
N GLU A 397 22.67 4.48 17.33
CA GLU A 397 22.95 3.38 16.41
C GLU A 397 22.77 3.88 14.98
N GLU A 398 23.88 4.31 14.39
CA GLU A 398 23.89 4.98 13.11
C GLU A 398 23.29 4.15 11.97
N ASN A 399 23.55 2.84 12.00
CA ASN A 399 23.05 1.95 10.94
C ASN A 399 21.61 1.48 11.16
N LEU A 400 20.99 1.89 12.24
CA LEU A 400 19.60 1.52 12.51
C LEU A 400 18.67 2.14 11.49
N ASN A 401 17.77 1.33 10.95
CA ASN A 401 16.66 1.80 10.15
C ASN A 401 15.44 1.79 11.06
N ALA A 402 14.75 2.91 11.17
CA ALA A 402 13.65 3.01 12.11
C ALA A 402 12.49 3.78 11.54
N VAL A 403 11.29 3.32 11.85
CA VAL A 403 10.08 4.12 11.69
C VAL A 403 9.50 4.30 13.08
N PHE A 404 8.97 5.48 13.37
CA PHE A 404 8.48 5.73 14.70
C PHE A 404 7.35 6.75 14.66
N GLU A 405 6.51 6.69 15.70
CA GLU A 405 5.35 7.57 15.83
C GLU A 405 5.52 8.39 17.09
N PHE A 406 5.27 9.70 16.98
CA PHE A 406 5.36 10.61 18.10
C PHE A 406 4.29 11.68 17.96
N ASN A 407 3.44 11.80 18.98
CA ASN A 407 2.33 12.75 19.01
C ASN A 407 1.44 12.66 17.77
N GLY A 408 1.21 11.44 17.30
CA GLY A 408 0.29 11.20 16.20
C GLY A 408 0.89 11.31 14.80
N LYS A 409 2.17 11.63 14.70
CA LYS A 409 2.83 11.72 13.40
C LYS A 409 3.94 10.67 13.32
N TRP A 410 4.05 10.04 12.15
CA TRP A 410 5.11 9.06 11.91
C TRP A 410 6.28 9.69 11.17
N PHE A 411 7.46 9.18 11.47
CA PHE A 411 8.73 9.65 10.93
C PHE A 411 9.55 8.46 10.48
N TYR A 412 10.49 8.72 9.59
CA TYR A 412 11.42 7.72 9.10
C TYR A 412 12.85 8.20 9.36
N LYS A 413 13.68 7.29 9.92
CA LYS A 413 15.10 7.52 10.14
C LYS A 413 15.85 6.42 9.40
N GLY A 414 16.49 6.77 8.29
CA GLY A 414 17.25 5.81 7.50
C GLY A 414 18.65 5.56 8.04
N PRO A 415 19.32 4.52 7.54
CA PRO A 415 20.71 4.28 7.91
C PRO A 415 21.56 5.49 7.53
N GLY A 416 22.51 5.85 8.40
CA GLY A 416 23.38 6.99 8.18
C GLY A 416 22.83 8.32 8.65
N VAL A 417 21.55 8.39 9.01
CA VAL A 417 20.93 9.58 9.60
C VAL A 417 20.92 9.40 11.10
N LYS A 418 21.37 10.41 11.83
CA LYS A 418 21.43 10.32 13.29
C LYS A 418 20.29 11.06 13.97
N THR A 419 19.92 12.22 13.45
CA THR A 419 19.03 13.13 14.17
C THR A 419 17.82 13.48 13.32
N ILE A 420 16.65 13.44 13.95
CA ILE A 420 15.39 13.77 13.31
C ILE A 420 14.74 14.93 14.08
N ASP A 421 14.32 15.96 13.35
CA ASP A 421 13.54 17.06 13.88
C ASP A 421 12.11 16.60 14.16
N LEU A 422 11.67 16.69 15.41
CA LEU A 422 10.34 16.24 15.79
C LEU A 422 9.31 17.38 15.83
N MET A 423 9.72 18.61 15.52
CA MET A 423 8.80 19.74 15.58
C MET A 423 7.56 19.58 14.71
N PRO A 424 7.65 18.93 13.51
CA PRO A 424 6.42 18.75 12.73
C PRO A 424 5.30 18.03 13.49
N ALA A 425 5.63 17.21 14.49
CA ALA A 425 4.61 16.53 15.29
C ALA A 425 3.78 17.48 16.14
N PHE A 426 4.23 18.73 16.31
CA PHE A 426 3.55 19.69 17.17
C PHE A 426 2.84 20.81 16.41
N TYR A 427 3.04 20.89 15.08
CA TYR A 427 2.47 22.00 14.32
C TYR A 427 0.95 21.97 14.30
N GLU A 428 0.36 20.81 14.22
CA GLU A 428 -1.08 20.67 14.20
C GLU A 428 -1.64 20.17 15.52
N ARG A 429 -0.80 19.69 16.42
CA ARG A 429 -1.19 19.11 17.69
C ARG A 429 -0.36 19.67 18.82
N PRO A 430 -0.58 20.94 19.17
CA PRO A 430 0.20 21.55 20.26
C PRO A 430 -0.12 20.92 21.61
N ILE A 431 0.87 20.90 22.49
CA ILE A 431 0.72 20.39 23.84
C ILE A 431 0.28 21.56 24.74
N ARG A 432 -0.72 21.33 25.58
CA ARG A 432 -1.20 22.34 26.53
C ARG A 432 -1.07 21.78 27.94
N GLY A 433 0.01 22.16 28.60
CA GLY A 433 0.30 21.66 29.94
C GLY A 433 1.16 20.39 29.87
N GLY A 434 1.55 19.90 31.01
CA GLY A 434 2.43 18.78 31.11
C GLY A 434 1.78 17.49 30.60
N GLN A 435 2.49 16.77 29.74
CA GLN A 435 2.01 15.51 29.21
C GLN A 435 3.16 14.54 29.08
N GLU A 436 2.87 13.27 29.25
CA GLU A 436 3.79 12.21 28.90
C GLU A 436 3.34 11.62 27.58
N LEU A 437 4.19 11.73 26.56
CA LEU A 437 3.93 11.15 25.25
C LEU A 437 4.76 9.90 25.09
N MET A 438 4.23 8.91 24.39
CA MET A 438 5.01 7.73 24.04
C MET A 438 5.68 7.93 22.70
N PHE A 439 6.98 7.72 22.68
CA PHE A 439 7.75 7.63 21.45
C PHE A 439 7.75 6.16 21.08
N ARG A 440 7.10 5.83 19.97
CA ARG A 440 6.89 4.42 19.57
C ARG A 440 7.74 4.11 18.37
N MET A 441 8.74 3.24 18.52
CA MET A 441 9.68 2.98 17.43
C MET A 441 9.71 1.51 17.05
N PHE A 442 9.95 1.29 15.76
CA PHE A 442 10.07 -0.04 15.15
C PHE A 442 11.28 -0.03 14.21
N ALA A 443 11.80 -1.22 13.94
CA ALA A 443 13.04 -1.34 13.14
C ALA A 443 12.82 -2.25 11.92
N PRO A 444 12.28 -1.70 10.82
CA PRO A 444 12.14 -2.49 9.59
C PRO A 444 13.49 -2.71 8.90
N PRO A 445 13.53 -3.61 7.89
CA PRO A 445 14.81 -3.94 7.25
C PRO A 445 15.52 -2.72 6.66
N ALA A 446 16.81 -2.61 6.95
CA ALA A 446 17.59 -1.44 6.57
C ALA A 446 17.73 -1.27 5.05
N ASP A 447 17.81 -2.36 4.31
CA ASP A 447 17.90 -2.31 2.85
C ASP A 447 16.62 -2.74 2.16
N GLY A 448 15.55 -2.99 2.93
CA GLY A 448 14.28 -3.38 2.39
C GLY A 448 14.11 -4.87 2.14
N MET A 449 15.13 -5.66 2.40
CA MET A 449 15.06 -7.11 2.21
C MET A 449 15.31 -7.82 3.53
N ASN A 450 14.63 -8.96 3.73
CA ASN A 450 14.92 -9.81 4.86
C ASN A 450 16.25 -10.53 4.62
N ASP A 451 16.86 -10.99 5.70
CA ASP A 451 18.24 -11.47 5.68
C ASP A 451 18.29 -12.97 5.96
N PRO A 452 18.70 -13.80 4.99
CA PRO A 452 18.75 -15.24 5.21
C PRO A 452 19.64 -15.68 6.38
N SER A 453 20.58 -14.84 6.79
CA SER A 453 21.44 -15.19 7.92
C SER A 453 20.74 -15.10 9.26
N GLN A 454 19.51 -14.61 9.33
CA GLN A 454 18.82 -14.36 10.61
C GLN A 454 18.05 -15.55 11.15
N GLY A 455 18.08 -16.70 10.50
CA GLY A 455 17.47 -17.90 11.06
C GLY A 455 16.39 -18.50 10.18
N GLU A 456 15.66 -19.45 10.76
CA GLU A 456 14.75 -20.27 9.95
C GLU A 456 13.50 -19.54 9.46
N ASP A 457 13.12 -18.45 10.10
CA ASP A 457 11.92 -17.71 9.71
C ASP A 457 12.23 -16.41 8.96
N TRP A 458 13.43 -16.33 8.40
CA TRP A 458 13.88 -15.10 7.74
C TRP A 458 12.96 -14.67 6.60
N GLU A 459 12.29 -15.60 5.97
CA GLU A 459 11.41 -15.28 4.86
C GLU A 459 10.28 -14.34 5.28
N ILE A 460 9.80 -14.52 6.51
CA ILE A 460 8.66 -13.72 7.00
C ILE A 460 9.16 -12.57 7.87
N ASN A 461 10.20 -12.80 8.68
CA ASN A 461 10.60 -11.89 9.73
C ASN A 461 12.00 -11.34 9.53
N TYR A 462 12.18 -10.11 9.96
CA TYR A 462 13.47 -9.46 10.07
C TYR A 462 13.67 -9.08 11.53
N TYR A 463 14.91 -9.24 12.02
CA TYR A 463 15.22 -8.98 13.42
C TYR A 463 16.29 -7.91 13.54
N ARG A 464 16.15 -7.05 14.53
CA ARG A 464 17.15 -6.04 14.83
C ARG A 464 17.35 -5.97 16.33
N LYS A 465 18.61 -6.06 16.77
CA LYS A 465 18.98 -5.91 18.17
C LYS A 465 19.19 -4.44 18.48
N ILE A 466 18.54 -3.95 19.53
CA ILE A 466 18.66 -2.56 19.98
C ILE A 466 19.48 -2.55 21.26
N ASN A 467 20.60 -1.85 21.26
CA ASN A 467 21.52 -1.79 22.40
C ASN A 467 21.40 -0.50 23.18
N ARG A 468 20.95 0.58 22.54
CA ARG A 468 20.88 1.91 23.15
C ARG A 468 19.59 2.61 22.76
N LEU A 469 19.02 3.33 23.71
CA LEU A 469 17.85 4.14 23.43
C LEU A 469 18.23 5.43 22.74
N PRO A 470 17.37 5.97 21.90
CA PRO A 470 17.60 7.31 21.37
C PRO A 470 17.50 8.37 22.46
N LYS A 471 18.08 9.52 22.22
CA LYS A 471 18.11 10.63 23.16
C LYS A 471 17.33 11.81 22.61
N PHE A 472 16.68 12.55 23.51
CA PHE A 472 15.82 13.65 23.12
C PHE A 472 16.41 14.96 23.61
N ARG A 473 16.31 16.01 22.80
CA ARG A 473 16.65 17.37 23.18
C ARG A 473 15.42 18.22 22.99
N ILE A 474 15.04 18.92 24.07
CA ILE A 474 13.78 19.65 24.09
C ILE A 474 14.06 21.03 24.71
N ARG A 475 13.54 22.09 24.07
CA ARG A 475 13.59 23.43 24.62
C ARG A 475 12.20 24.06 24.57
N TYR A 476 11.93 24.91 25.54
CA TYR A 476 10.66 25.58 25.68
C TYR A 476 10.86 27.10 25.65
N GLU A 477 9.82 27.82 25.29
CA GLU A 477 9.85 29.25 25.46
C GLU A 477 9.87 29.60 26.97
N PRO A 478 10.48 30.72 27.33
CA PRO A 478 10.40 31.17 28.73
C PRO A 478 8.96 31.33 29.17
N THR A 479 8.72 31.01 30.46
CA THR A 479 7.37 31.12 31.01
C THR A 479 7.02 32.54 31.42
N GLU A 480 8.01 33.46 31.51
CA GLU A 480 7.80 34.84 31.88
C GLU A 480 8.13 35.75 30.71
N LEU A 481 7.19 36.64 30.45
CA LEU A 481 7.46 37.75 29.54
C LEU A 481 7.81 38.98 30.41
N ARG A 482 8.98 39.52 30.16
CA ARG A 482 9.39 40.75 30.84
C ARG A 482 9.20 41.89 29.86
N VAL A 483 8.31 42.77 30.22
CA VAL A 483 7.97 43.94 29.41
C VAL A 483 8.80 45.13 29.83
#